data_9c8e936c7dce854bbcd756edd60ab546
#
_entry.id   9c8e936c7dce854bbcd756edd60ab546
#
_cell.length_a   1.000
_cell.length_b   1.000
_cell.length_c   1.000
_cell.angle_alpha   90.00
_cell.angle_beta   90.00
_cell.angle_gamma   90.00
#
_symmetry.space_group_name_H-M   'P 1'
#
loop_
_entity.id
_entity.type
_entity.pdbx_description
1 polymer ?
#
loop_
_entity_poly.entity_id
_entity_poly.type
_entity_poly.pdbx_seq_one_letter_code
_entity_poly.pdbx_strand_id
1 'polypeptide(L)'
;MDGKEVMDWTLTIPEAMYAQLHAHLFPGDHDEHGAVLLAGVQRRSDGTPRLLARELALATDGVDYVPGRHGYRMLRAEFLQPYALQARDESLAYLAIHNHGGRGNVGFSGDDVASQRRGYPALLTLTGEPVGALVFCEDAVAGNLYLEPEQSHALQSCSVTGRNRVELVPSARVETFGIDPARVRQALLLGDAGLARLRRLRVGVIGAGGVGSVLVELLARLGVGTIVVADPERVALSNLSRLIAARRGDALAFFTDPRRPAWMRRIGERFARTKVALAKRNARRADPSGTFVPIDGGVGHVAAAFTECDYLFLAADSMQARLVFNALVHQYLIPGVQMGSKAPVDRKTGVLGDVFSVCRPVTPDGGCLLCNELIPAWKLQDEIHTPAERRAQRYVDDEEVSAPSVITLNAITAAHAANDFLFHATGLTYSDATTDYRRFIARARDVRFDEPQALESCLDCGQQELSRRGRGDGAELPTKERRR
;
A
#
# COMPACT_ATOMS: atom_id res chain seq x y z
N MET A 1 34.67 20.53 6.66
CA MET A 1 33.41 20.69 5.88
C MET A 1 32.66 19.38 6.04
N ASP A 2 31.82 19.29 7.06
CA ASP A 2 31.00 18.11 7.31
C ASP A 2 29.96 18.03 6.20
N GLY A 3 30.11 17.05 5.32
CA GLY A 3 29.10 16.73 4.32
C GLY A 3 27.83 16.27 5.02
N LYS A 4 26.93 17.18 5.35
CA LYS A 4 25.56 16.83 5.72
C LYS A 4 24.96 16.15 4.48
N GLU A 5 24.62 14.88 4.61
CA GLU A 5 23.94 14.09 3.57
C GLU A 5 22.66 14.84 3.16
N VAL A 6 22.54 15.13 1.87
CA VAL A 6 21.30 15.70 1.31
C VAL A 6 20.25 14.61 1.38
N MET A 7 19.29 14.77 2.27
CA MET A 7 18.24 13.80 2.50
C MET A 7 17.10 14.04 1.49
N ASP A 8 17.01 13.20 0.48
CA ASP A 8 15.88 13.22 -0.48
C ASP A 8 14.58 12.81 0.23
N TRP A 9 13.45 13.33 -0.21
CA TRP A 9 12.13 12.99 0.31
C TRP A 9 11.16 12.59 -0.80
N THR A 10 10.07 11.94 -0.45
CA THR A 10 9.05 11.51 -1.41
C THR A 10 7.67 11.96 -0.97
N LEU A 11 6.77 12.11 -1.96
CA LEU A 11 5.37 12.45 -1.72
C LEU A 11 4.47 11.36 -2.31
N THR A 12 3.35 11.07 -1.64
CA THR A 12 2.28 10.23 -2.19
C THR A 12 0.98 11.02 -2.18
N ILE A 13 0.33 11.09 -3.34
CA ILE A 13 -0.97 11.77 -3.52
C ILE A 13 -1.98 10.75 -4.05
N PRO A 14 -3.20 10.62 -3.46
CA PRO A 14 -4.29 9.85 -4.03
C PRO A 14 -4.73 10.40 -5.41
N GLU A 15 -5.13 9.50 -6.32
CA GLU A 15 -5.47 9.84 -7.73
C GLU A 15 -6.55 10.90 -7.82
N ALA A 16 -7.62 10.80 -7.01
CA ALA A 16 -8.71 11.76 -7.02
C ALA A 16 -8.26 13.16 -6.58
N MET A 17 -7.42 13.23 -5.54
CA MET A 17 -6.86 14.50 -5.07
C MET A 17 -5.91 15.12 -6.11
N TYR A 18 -5.07 14.30 -6.74
CA TYR A 18 -4.19 14.76 -7.82
C TYR A 18 -4.98 15.29 -9.02
N ALA A 19 -6.06 14.61 -9.41
CA ALA A 19 -6.91 15.07 -10.51
C ALA A 19 -7.54 16.44 -10.22
N GLN A 20 -8.00 16.68 -9.00
CA GLN A 20 -8.52 18.00 -8.57
C GLN A 20 -7.42 19.07 -8.59
N LEU A 21 -6.24 18.76 -8.04
CA LEU A 21 -5.09 19.66 -8.05
C LEU A 21 -4.67 20.01 -9.49
N HIS A 22 -4.51 19.01 -10.34
CA HIS A 22 -4.06 19.19 -11.72
C HIS A 22 -5.04 20.04 -12.55
N ALA A 23 -6.36 19.77 -12.43
CA ALA A 23 -7.37 20.56 -13.10
C ALA A 23 -7.38 22.04 -12.63
N HIS A 24 -7.07 22.27 -11.34
CA HIS A 24 -6.97 23.62 -10.78
C HIS A 24 -5.71 24.35 -11.26
N LEU A 25 -4.55 23.65 -11.28
CA LEU A 25 -3.29 24.28 -11.67
C LEU A 25 -3.19 24.55 -13.19
N PHE A 26 -3.95 23.81 -14.02
CA PHE A 26 -3.88 23.90 -15.48
C PHE A 26 -5.29 24.06 -16.11
N PRO A 27 -6.01 25.19 -15.82
CA PRO A 27 -7.34 25.44 -16.38
C PRO A 27 -7.31 25.84 -17.86
N GLY A 28 -6.15 26.01 -18.45
CA GLY A 28 -5.96 26.40 -19.85
C GLY A 28 -5.69 27.89 -20.09
N ASP A 29 -5.46 28.65 -19.02
CA ASP A 29 -4.97 30.04 -19.08
C ASP A 29 -3.44 30.11 -18.98
N HIS A 30 -2.88 31.31 -18.76
CA HIS A 30 -1.44 31.54 -18.62
C HIS A 30 -1.06 32.06 -17.23
N ASP A 31 -1.99 32.00 -16.26
CA ASP A 31 -1.74 32.49 -14.92
C ASP A 31 -1.16 31.35 -14.02
N GLU A 32 -0.39 31.73 -13.03
CA GLU A 32 0.02 30.83 -11.96
C GLU A 32 -1.13 30.62 -10.98
N HIS A 33 -1.46 29.36 -10.72
CA HIS A 33 -2.46 28.95 -9.76
C HIS A 33 -1.80 28.32 -8.54
N GLY A 34 -2.35 28.66 -7.37
CA GLY A 34 -1.80 28.23 -6.09
C GLY A 34 -2.74 27.33 -5.31
N ALA A 35 -2.13 26.52 -4.44
CA ALA A 35 -2.84 25.64 -3.51
C ALA A 35 -2.01 25.43 -2.24
N VAL A 36 -2.63 24.86 -1.21
CA VAL A 36 -1.98 24.33 -0.03
C VAL A 36 -2.31 22.85 0.11
N LEU A 37 -1.29 22.04 0.40
CA LEU A 37 -1.44 20.61 0.70
C LEU A 37 -0.96 20.36 2.13
N LEU A 38 -1.81 19.79 2.96
CA LEU A 38 -1.44 19.25 4.26
C LEU A 38 -1.17 17.74 4.12
N ALA A 39 -0.07 17.28 4.71
CA ALA A 39 0.37 15.91 4.56
C ALA A 39 0.83 15.30 5.88
N GLY A 40 0.43 14.04 6.13
CA GLY A 40 1.00 13.26 7.21
C GLY A 40 2.45 12.89 6.90
N VAL A 41 3.23 12.67 7.95
CA VAL A 41 4.65 12.34 7.84
C VAL A 41 4.88 10.88 8.17
N GLN A 42 5.62 10.19 7.31
CA GLN A 42 6.21 8.88 7.59
C GLN A 42 7.73 9.01 7.59
N ARG A 43 8.38 8.54 8.64
CA ARG A 43 9.85 8.40 8.70
C ARG A 43 10.21 6.98 8.30
N ARG A 44 10.90 6.83 7.19
CA ARG A 44 11.37 5.52 6.73
C ARG A 44 12.52 5.00 7.58
N SER A 45 12.80 3.72 7.47
CA SER A 45 13.89 3.05 8.20
C SER A 45 15.29 3.60 7.90
N ASP A 46 15.48 4.22 6.72
CA ASP A 46 16.70 4.93 6.34
C ASP A 46 16.74 6.41 6.79
N GLY A 47 15.71 6.86 7.51
CA GLY A 47 15.55 8.23 7.98
C GLY A 47 14.92 9.21 6.98
N THR A 48 14.72 8.80 5.70
CA THR A 48 14.12 9.67 4.69
C THR A 48 12.64 9.91 4.95
N PRO A 49 12.13 11.15 4.87
CA PRO A 49 10.71 11.41 5.04
C PRO A 49 9.92 11.05 3.78
N ARG A 50 8.76 10.43 3.98
CA ARG A 50 7.70 10.29 2.99
C ARG A 50 6.48 11.06 3.46
N LEU A 51 6.04 12.02 2.65
CA LEU A 51 4.83 12.77 2.92
C LEU A 51 3.62 12.12 2.25
N LEU A 52 2.48 12.15 2.94
CA LEU A 52 1.26 11.46 2.56
C LEU A 52 0.14 12.51 2.48
N ALA A 53 -0.29 12.85 1.27
CA ALA A 53 -1.30 13.87 1.04
C ALA A 53 -2.61 13.55 1.77
N ARG A 54 -3.07 14.49 2.60
CA ARG A 54 -4.24 14.32 3.44
C ARG A 54 -5.35 15.30 3.10
N GLU A 55 -5.03 16.58 2.98
CA GLU A 55 -5.99 17.64 2.72
C GLU A 55 -5.44 18.60 1.67
N LEU A 56 -6.28 19.03 0.74
CA LEU A 56 -5.95 19.92 -0.35
C LEU A 56 -6.87 21.14 -0.32
N ALA A 57 -6.28 22.33 -0.25
CA ALA A 57 -6.97 23.60 -0.35
C ALA A 57 -6.57 24.30 -1.65
N LEU A 58 -7.55 24.60 -2.49
CA LEU A 58 -7.37 25.26 -3.78
C LEU A 58 -7.69 26.76 -3.64
N ALA A 59 -6.81 27.63 -4.11
CA ALA A 59 -7.00 29.08 -4.01
C ALA A 59 -7.99 29.55 -5.07
N THR A 60 -8.93 30.41 -4.66
CA THR A 60 -10.00 30.93 -5.51
C THR A 60 -9.61 32.23 -6.19
N ASP A 61 -9.79 32.32 -7.49
CA ASP A 61 -9.54 33.53 -8.27
C ASP A 61 -10.37 34.73 -7.79
N GLY A 62 -9.74 35.90 -7.75
CA GLY A 62 -10.39 37.14 -7.29
C GLY A 62 -10.57 37.24 -5.77
N VAL A 63 -10.32 36.16 -5.00
CA VAL A 63 -10.47 36.09 -3.55
C VAL A 63 -9.13 35.93 -2.85
N ASP A 64 -8.39 34.88 -3.19
CA ASP A 64 -7.24 34.40 -2.42
C ASP A 64 -5.88 34.89 -2.93
N TYR A 65 -5.88 35.68 -4.00
CA TYR A 65 -4.66 36.26 -4.57
C TYR A 65 -4.53 37.75 -4.26
N VAL A 66 -3.30 38.21 -4.06
CA VAL A 66 -3.01 39.65 -4.00
C VAL A 66 -3.19 40.24 -5.39
N PRO A 67 -3.92 41.39 -5.56
CA PRO A 67 -4.05 42.03 -6.85
C PRO A 67 -2.66 42.37 -7.42
N GLY A 68 -2.39 41.91 -8.63
CA GLY A 68 -1.07 42.05 -9.27
C GLY A 68 -1.13 41.90 -10.77
N ARG A 69 0.02 41.69 -11.42
CA ARG A 69 0.13 41.47 -12.87
C ARG A 69 -0.27 40.03 -13.21
N HIS A 70 -0.80 39.84 -14.42
CA HIS A 70 -1.02 38.52 -15.00
C HIS A 70 0.32 37.74 -15.08
N GLY A 71 0.25 36.44 -14.83
CA GLY A 71 1.37 35.52 -14.86
C GLY A 71 1.86 35.16 -13.46
N TYR A 72 2.50 36.05 -12.73
CA TYR A 72 2.95 35.83 -11.36
C TYR A 72 1.87 36.24 -10.36
N ARG A 73 1.44 35.31 -9.51
CA ARG A 73 0.34 35.53 -8.54
C ARG A 73 0.77 35.12 -7.13
N MET A 74 0.62 36.01 -6.18
CA MET A 74 0.95 35.78 -4.78
C MET A 74 -0.33 35.48 -3.99
N LEU A 75 -0.33 34.38 -3.23
CA LEU A 75 -1.41 34.03 -2.32
C LEU A 75 -1.47 35.01 -1.13
N ARG A 76 -2.69 35.33 -0.68
CA ARG A 76 -2.91 36.17 0.49
C ARG A 76 -2.61 35.43 1.78
N ALA A 77 -2.17 36.16 2.79
CA ALA A 77 -1.92 35.61 4.12
C ALA A 77 -3.19 35.01 4.76
N GLU A 78 -4.35 35.63 4.50
CA GLU A 78 -5.66 35.17 4.99
C GLU A 78 -6.04 33.78 4.46
N PHE A 79 -5.57 33.40 3.26
CA PHE A 79 -5.73 32.06 2.72
C PHE A 79 -4.73 31.08 3.35
N LEU A 80 -3.46 31.47 3.53
CA LEU A 80 -2.40 30.57 3.97
C LEU A 80 -2.44 30.27 5.47
N GLN A 81 -2.78 31.27 6.29
CA GLN A 81 -2.69 31.22 7.75
C GLN A 81 -3.54 30.11 8.38
N PRO A 82 -4.80 29.89 8.00
CA PRO A 82 -5.62 28.82 8.57
C PRO A 82 -4.97 27.43 8.43
N TYR A 83 -4.40 27.14 7.26
CA TYR A 83 -3.76 25.86 6.99
C TYR A 83 -2.42 25.69 7.71
N ALA A 84 -1.66 26.80 7.92
CA ALA A 84 -0.46 26.75 8.73
C ALA A 84 -0.78 26.45 10.20
N LEU A 85 -1.88 27.01 10.74
CA LEU A 85 -2.35 26.70 12.10
C LEU A 85 -2.88 25.28 12.20
N GLN A 86 -3.64 24.82 11.22
CA GLN A 86 -4.13 23.44 11.16
C GLN A 86 -2.96 22.44 11.07
N ALA A 87 -1.93 22.73 10.26
CA ALA A 87 -0.72 21.89 10.18
C ALA A 87 -0.08 21.70 11.55
N ARG A 88 0.02 22.78 12.36
CA ARG A 88 0.50 22.73 13.75
C ARG A 88 -0.41 21.87 14.63
N ASP A 89 -1.73 22.15 14.60
CA ASP A 89 -2.69 21.56 15.53
C ASP A 89 -2.91 20.06 15.28
N GLU A 90 -2.77 19.61 14.01
CA GLU A 90 -2.90 18.22 13.61
C GLU A 90 -1.56 17.49 13.37
N SER A 91 -0.41 18.13 13.64
CA SER A 91 0.94 17.59 13.37
C SER A 91 1.12 17.10 11.93
N LEU A 92 0.82 17.98 10.96
CA LEU A 92 0.93 17.72 9.53
C LEU A 92 2.03 18.60 8.90
N ALA A 93 2.69 18.08 7.88
CA ALA A 93 3.55 18.88 7.03
C ALA A 93 2.70 19.87 6.20
N TYR A 94 3.21 21.09 6.05
CA TYR A 94 2.61 22.18 5.25
C TYR A 94 3.35 22.32 3.93
N LEU A 95 2.66 22.22 2.79
CA LEU A 95 3.24 22.36 1.47
C LEU A 95 2.48 23.45 0.68
N ALA A 96 3.16 24.53 0.31
CA ALA A 96 2.64 25.51 -0.63
C ALA A 96 2.87 25.01 -2.07
N ILE A 97 1.87 25.14 -2.93
CA ILE A 97 1.88 24.64 -4.32
C ILE A 97 1.64 25.78 -5.29
N HIS A 98 2.36 25.79 -6.42
CA HIS A 98 2.03 26.58 -7.60
C HIS A 98 2.44 25.84 -8.87
N ASN A 99 2.02 26.35 -10.03
CA ASN A 99 2.38 25.79 -11.32
C ASN A 99 3.29 26.73 -12.12
N HIS A 100 4.12 26.13 -12.94
CA HIS A 100 4.80 26.77 -14.07
C HIS A 100 4.31 26.16 -15.39
N GLY A 101 4.34 26.90 -16.46
CA GLY A 101 4.00 26.38 -17.79
C GLY A 101 5.03 25.38 -18.30
N GLY A 102 4.62 24.53 -19.26
CA GLY A 102 5.50 23.61 -19.96
C GLY A 102 5.33 22.16 -19.58
N ARG A 103 6.23 21.31 -20.10
CA ARG A 103 6.23 19.86 -19.94
C ARG A 103 7.64 19.29 -19.76
N GLY A 104 7.73 18.12 -19.13
CA GLY A 104 8.92 17.27 -19.07
C GLY A 104 10.01 17.70 -18.10
N ASN A 105 10.01 18.95 -17.68
CA ASN A 105 10.97 19.49 -16.72
C ASN A 105 10.39 20.70 -15.98
N VAL A 106 10.59 20.75 -14.67
CA VAL A 106 10.15 21.86 -13.84
C VAL A 106 11.12 22.12 -12.68
N GLY A 107 11.24 23.38 -12.29
CA GLY A 107 12.05 23.80 -11.16
C GLY A 107 11.60 25.17 -10.64
N PHE A 108 12.03 25.52 -9.46
CA PHE A 108 11.76 26.83 -8.84
C PHE A 108 12.50 27.95 -9.56
N SER A 109 11.84 29.08 -9.73
CA SER A 109 12.49 30.33 -10.14
C SER A 109 13.40 30.92 -9.04
N GLY A 110 14.21 31.90 -9.40
CA GLY A 110 15.03 32.62 -8.41
C GLY A 110 14.18 33.33 -7.35
N ASP A 111 13.03 33.86 -7.75
CA ASP A 111 12.08 34.57 -6.85
C ASP A 111 11.39 33.58 -5.89
N ASP A 112 11.03 32.37 -6.35
CA ASP A 112 10.50 31.32 -5.48
C ASP A 112 11.49 30.95 -4.39
N VAL A 113 12.74 30.67 -4.77
CA VAL A 113 13.79 30.31 -3.81
C VAL A 113 14.05 31.43 -2.82
N ALA A 114 14.06 32.69 -3.27
CA ALA A 114 14.21 33.86 -2.39
C ALA A 114 13.03 34.00 -1.42
N SER A 115 11.80 33.74 -1.89
CA SER A 115 10.60 33.77 -1.06
C SER A 115 10.61 32.65 -0.01
N GLN A 116 10.96 31.40 -0.41
CA GLN A 116 11.09 30.26 0.50
C GLN A 116 12.10 30.57 1.63
N ARG A 117 13.29 31.05 1.29
CA ARG A 117 14.34 31.37 2.28
C ARG A 117 13.92 32.45 3.29
N ARG A 118 13.06 33.39 2.90
CA ARG A 118 12.55 34.45 3.81
C ARG A 118 11.40 33.94 4.69
N GLY A 119 10.48 33.15 4.17
CA GLY A 119 9.22 32.82 4.85
C GLY A 119 9.24 31.49 5.58
N TYR A 120 9.89 30.47 5.05
CA TYR A 120 9.77 29.10 5.57
C TYR A 120 10.43 28.84 6.91
N PRO A 121 11.55 29.50 7.31
CA PRO A 121 12.06 29.38 8.67
C PRO A 121 11.04 29.81 9.74
N ALA A 122 10.27 30.87 9.45
CA ALA A 122 9.22 31.34 10.36
C ALA A 122 8.01 30.40 10.38
N LEU A 123 7.60 29.88 9.22
CA LEU A 123 6.54 28.88 9.13
C LEU A 123 6.92 27.59 9.85
N LEU A 124 8.14 27.09 9.68
CA LEU A 124 8.66 25.93 10.39
C LEU A 124 8.61 26.12 11.91
N THR A 125 8.97 27.32 12.39
CA THR A 125 8.88 27.68 13.82
C THR A 125 7.43 27.73 14.30
N LEU A 126 6.51 28.23 13.45
CA LEU A 126 5.08 28.33 13.77
C LEU A 126 4.41 26.95 13.83
N THR A 127 4.68 26.09 12.84
CA THR A 127 4.04 24.78 12.73
C THR A 127 4.68 23.74 13.64
N GLY A 128 5.99 23.81 13.86
CA GLY A 128 6.77 22.75 14.51
C GLY A 128 6.91 21.47 13.66
N GLU A 129 6.37 21.49 12.43
CA GLU A 129 6.30 20.36 11.50
C GLU A 129 6.99 20.72 10.18
N PRO A 130 7.35 19.74 9.31
CA PRO A 130 7.99 20.01 8.03
C PRO A 130 7.20 21.01 7.17
N VAL A 131 7.91 21.95 6.57
CA VAL A 131 7.33 22.96 5.67
C VAL A 131 8.01 22.89 4.31
N GLY A 132 7.25 22.94 3.22
CA GLY A 132 7.80 22.84 1.89
C GLY A 132 7.06 23.59 0.81
N ALA A 133 7.63 23.56 -0.38
CA ALA A 133 7.01 24.02 -1.61
C ALA A 133 7.03 22.95 -2.67
N LEU A 134 6.02 22.98 -3.53
CA LEU A 134 5.92 22.18 -4.75
C LEU A 134 5.67 23.10 -5.94
N VAL A 135 6.36 22.87 -7.03
CA VAL A 135 6.07 23.50 -8.31
C VAL A 135 5.78 22.41 -9.36
N PHE A 136 4.64 22.53 -10.00
CA PHE A 136 4.16 21.58 -11.04
C PHE A 136 4.29 22.18 -12.43
N CYS A 137 4.64 21.36 -13.41
CA CYS A 137 4.21 21.53 -14.78
C CYS A 137 3.22 20.40 -15.14
N GLU A 138 2.75 20.34 -16.40
CA GLU A 138 1.67 19.39 -16.77
C GLU A 138 2.00 17.93 -16.45
N ASP A 139 3.26 17.50 -16.44
CA ASP A 139 3.67 16.11 -16.29
C ASP A 139 4.91 15.89 -15.38
N ALA A 140 5.35 16.94 -14.68
CA ALA A 140 6.47 16.86 -13.75
C ALA A 140 6.23 17.71 -12.48
N VAL A 141 6.98 17.41 -11.42
CA VAL A 141 6.94 18.16 -10.16
C VAL A 141 8.33 18.26 -9.55
N ALA A 142 8.68 19.45 -9.06
CA ALA A 142 9.82 19.67 -8.18
C ALA A 142 9.34 20.13 -6.80
N GLY A 143 10.14 19.89 -5.77
CA GLY A 143 9.79 20.27 -4.41
C GLY A 143 11.01 20.53 -3.56
N ASN A 144 10.85 21.44 -2.61
CA ASN A 144 11.79 21.71 -1.52
C ASN A 144 11.10 21.49 -0.18
N LEU A 145 11.72 20.74 0.73
CA LEU A 145 11.24 20.49 2.09
C LEU A 145 12.26 21.00 3.11
N TYR A 146 11.79 21.77 4.05
CA TYR A 146 12.57 22.29 5.17
C TYR A 146 12.22 21.47 6.42
N LEU A 147 13.21 20.78 6.94
CA LEU A 147 13.18 20.08 8.23
C LEU A 147 13.90 20.92 9.30
N GLU A 148 14.81 21.78 8.84
CA GLU A 148 15.58 22.75 9.62
C GLU A 148 15.54 24.11 8.91
N PRO A 149 15.66 25.26 9.64
CA PRO A 149 15.45 26.59 9.05
C PRO A 149 16.36 26.97 7.87
N GLU A 150 17.58 26.47 7.84
CA GLU A 150 18.60 26.88 6.87
C GLU A 150 18.85 25.89 5.74
N GLN A 151 18.22 24.70 5.79
CA GLN A 151 18.48 23.64 4.83
C GLN A 151 17.17 23.12 4.19
N SER A 152 17.14 23.16 2.86
CA SER A 152 16.07 22.50 2.09
C SER A 152 16.55 21.18 1.49
N HIS A 153 15.64 20.22 1.44
CA HIS A 153 15.83 18.89 0.85
C HIS A 153 15.00 18.78 -0.41
N ALA A 154 15.57 18.21 -1.49
CA ALA A 154 14.90 18.12 -2.76
C ALA A 154 13.90 16.94 -2.81
N LEU A 155 12.78 17.13 -3.50
CA LEU A 155 11.83 16.06 -3.81
C LEU A 155 12.47 15.07 -4.77
N GLN A 156 12.53 13.81 -4.38
CA GLN A 156 13.00 12.71 -5.23
C GLN A 156 11.93 12.32 -6.26
N SER A 157 10.70 12.08 -5.78
CA SER A 157 9.55 11.77 -6.63
C SER A 157 8.23 11.99 -5.91
N CYS A 158 7.17 12.21 -6.69
CA CYS A 158 5.80 12.20 -6.24
C CYS A 158 5.07 11.02 -6.88
N SER A 159 4.55 10.10 -6.05
CA SER A 159 3.73 8.98 -6.50
C SER A 159 2.26 9.35 -6.44
N VAL A 160 1.58 9.36 -7.58
CA VAL A 160 0.12 9.40 -7.65
C VAL A 160 -0.38 7.96 -7.61
N THR A 161 -1.23 7.63 -6.63
CA THR A 161 -1.70 6.27 -6.40
C THR A 161 -3.23 6.17 -6.46
N GLY A 162 -3.71 5.26 -7.27
CA GLY A 162 -5.14 5.02 -7.49
C GLY A 162 -5.33 3.80 -8.38
N ARG A 163 -6.00 3.97 -9.51
CA ARG A 163 -6.19 2.92 -10.53
C ARG A 163 -4.88 2.49 -11.17
N ASN A 164 -4.04 3.47 -11.48
CA ASN A 164 -2.66 3.29 -11.93
C ASN A 164 -1.72 3.98 -10.95
N ARG A 165 -0.47 3.52 -10.91
CA ARG A 165 0.62 4.23 -10.27
C ARG A 165 1.31 5.13 -11.29
N VAL A 166 1.29 6.42 -11.06
CA VAL A 166 2.04 7.41 -11.83
C VAL A 166 3.15 7.97 -10.94
N GLU A 167 4.36 8.08 -11.46
CA GLU A 167 5.50 8.67 -10.76
C GLU A 167 5.92 9.95 -11.48
N LEU A 168 5.78 11.08 -10.79
CA LEU A 168 6.20 12.39 -11.24
C LEU A 168 7.57 12.71 -10.64
N VAL A 169 8.46 13.20 -11.46
CA VAL A 169 9.84 13.59 -11.11
C VAL A 169 10.13 14.98 -11.66
N PRO A 170 11.14 15.72 -11.12
CA PRO A 170 11.47 17.07 -11.61
C PRO A 170 11.92 17.10 -13.08
N SER A 171 12.53 16.02 -13.56
CA SER A 171 12.98 15.88 -14.94
C SER A 171 12.92 14.41 -15.34
N ALA A 172 12.36 14.14 -16.51
CA ALA A 172 12.26 12.77 -17.04
C ALA A 172 13.66 12.15 -17.19
N ARG A 173 13.94 11.11 -16.42
CA ARG A 173 15.17 10.32 -16.55
C ARG A 173 14.89 9.12 -17.44
N VAL A 174 15.58 9.02 -18.56
CA VAL A 174 15.62 7.80 -19.37
C VAL A 174 16.60 6.84 -18.70
N GLU A 175 16.07 6.01 -17.79
CA GLU A 175 16.88 4.92 -17.23
C GLU A 175 16.91 3.76 -18.21
N THR A 176 18.07 3.49 -18.80
CA THR A 176 18.31 2.29 -19.60
C THR A 176 18.79 1.18 -18.68
N PHE A 177 17.96 0.17 -18.48
CA PHE A 177 18.36 -1.06 -17.81
C PHE A 177 18.76 -2.08 -18.88
N GLY A 178 19.88 -2.78 -18.66
CA GLY A 178 20.22 -3.95 -19.46
C GLY A 178 19.11 -5.01 -19.32
N ILE A 179 18.56 -5.47 -20.44
CA ILE A 179 17.51 -6.49 -20.44
C ILE A 179 18.11 -7.81 -19.93
N ASP A 180 17.59 -8.31 -18.80
CA ASP A 180 17.87 -9.67 -18.37
C ASP A 180 17.34 -10.66 -19.44
N PRO A 181 18.19 -11.52 -20.03
CA PRO A 181 17.76 -12.49 -21.03
C PRO A 181 16.58 -13.37 -20.59
N ALA A 182 16.44 -13.63 -19.29
CA ALA A 182 15.32 -14.37 -18.72
C ALA A 182 13.98 -13.60 -18.81
N ARG A 183 14.01 -12.27 -19.05
CA ARG A 183 12.83 -11.39 -19.05
C ARG A 183 12.50 -10.78 -20.42
N VAL A 184 13.17 -11.20 -21.49
CA VAL A 184 12.96 -10.66 -22.84
C VAL A 184 11.48 -10.72 -23.25
N ARG A 185 10.77 -11.81 -22.97
CA ARG A 185 9.34 -11.95 -23.30
C ARG A 185 8.45 -10.98 -22.50
N GLN A 186 8.81 -10.65 -21.27
CA GLN A 186 8.11 -9.65 -20.47
C GLN A 186 8.40 -8.23 -20.98
N ALA A 187 9.64 -7.98 -21.43
CA ALA A 187 10.03 -6.70 -22.03
C ALA A 187 9.23 -6.37 -23.29
N LEU A 188 8.82 -7.38 -24.07
CA LEU A 188 7.96 -7.17 -25.26
C LEU A 188 6.57 -6.62 -24.89
N LEU A 189 6.06 -6.90 -23.69
CA LEU A 189 4.78 -6.39 -23.22
C LEU A 189 4.93 -5.08 -22.45
N LEU A 190 5.92 -5.01 -21.55
CA LEU A 190 6.04 -3.96 -20.55
C LEU A 190 7.02 -2.86 -20.93
N GLY A 191 7.87 -3.10 -21.92
CA GLY A 191 9.04 -2.29 -22.20
C GLY A 191 10.09 -2.32 -21.10
N ASP A 192 11.25 -1.71 -21.33
CA ASP A 192 12.32 -1.62 -20.33
C ASP A 192 11.89 -0.78 -19.13
N ALA A 193 11.14 0.30 -19.37
CA ALA A 193 10.62 1.16 -18.31
C ALA A 193 9.66 0.43 -17.35
N GLY A 194 8.79 -0.45 -17.88
CA GLY A 194 7.88 -1.24 -17.05
C GLY A 194 8.63 -2.26 -16.18
N LEU A 195 9.64 -2.93 -16.74
CA LEU A 195 10.52 -3.83 -15.98
C LEU A 195 11.31 -3.08 -14.90
N ALA A 196 11.84 -1.91 -15.23
CA ALA A 196 12.55 -1.05 -14.27
C ALA A 196 11.63 -0.60 -13.13
N ARG A 197 10.37 -0.23 -13.41
CA ARG A 197 9.38 0.10 -12.38
C ARG A 197 9.16 -1.07 -11.44
N LEU A 198 8.88 -2.27 -11.94
CA LEU A 198 8.68 -3.47 -11.12
C LEU A 198 9.89 -3.75 -10.23
N ARG A 199 11.11 -3.54 -10.76
CA ARG A 199 12.35 -3.78 -10.03
C ARG A 199 12.58 -2.82 -8.87
N ARG A 200 12.05 -1.62 -8.93
CA ARG A 200 12.12 -0.64 -7.82
C ARG A 200 11.08 -0.87 -6.72
N LEU A 201 9.99 -1.57 -7.03
CA LEU A 201 8.89 -1.72 -6.09
C LEU A 201 9.22 -2.64 -4.91
N ARG A 202 8.72 -2.24 -3.74
CA ARG A 202 8.67 -3.01 -2.50
C ARG A 202 7.23 -3.46 -2.27
N VAL A 203 6.97 -4.75 -2.34
CA VAL A 203 5.62 -5.33 -2.28
C VAL A 203 5.45 -6.17 -1.04
N GLY A 204 4.37 -5.93 -0.29
CA GLY A 204 4.02 -6.66 0.91
C GLY A 204 3.01 -7.77 0.66
N VAL A 205 3.25 -8.97 1.21
CA VAL A 205 2.32 -10.11 1.17
C VAL A 205 2.01 -10.56 2.60
N ILE A 206 0.76 -10.39 3.01
CA ILE A 206 0.26 -10.79 4.31
C ILE A 206 -0.40 -12.16 4.17
N GLY A 207 0.30 -13.21 4.64
CA GLY A 207 -0.09 -14.61 4.52
C GLY A 207 0.64 -15.36 3.40
N ALA A 208 1.33 -16.45 3.75
CA ALA A 208 2.05 -17.36 2.83
C ALA A 208 1.35 -18.74 2.73
N GLY A 209 0.03 -18.75 2.85
CA GLY A 209 -0.82 -19.93 2.69
C GLY A 209 -0.98 -20.38 1.24
N GLY A 210 -2.09 -21.07 0.93
CA GLY A 210 -2.35 -21.62 -0.41
C GLY A 210 -2.30 -20.57 -1.52
N VAL A 211 -2.98 -19.42 -1.35
CA VAL A 211 -2.99 -18.32 -2.32
C VAL A 211 -1.66 -17.55 -2.28
N GLY A 212 -1.21 -17.15 -1.07
CA GLY A 212 -0.01 -16.33 -0.91
C GLY A 212 1.28 -17.01 -1.40
N SER A 213 1.40 -18.35 -1.26
CA SER A 213 2.58 -19.06 -1.77
C SER A 213 2.69 -19.06 -3.30
N VAL A 214 1.55 -19.14 -4.00
CA VAL A 214 1.48 -19.03 -5.47
C VAL A 214 1.79 -17.58 -5.88
N LEU A 215 1.20 -16.61 -5.19
CA LEU A 215 1.43 -15.19 -5.48
C LEU A 215 2.90 -14.81 -5.37
N VAL A 216 3.59 -15.23 -4.30
CA VAL A 216 5.03 -14.95 -4.11
C VAL A 216 5.87 -15.48 -5.29
N GLU A 217 5.55 -16.67 -5.80
CA GLU A 217 6.21 -17.23 -6.98
C GLU A 217 5.96 -16.35 -8.22
N LEU A 218 4.72 -15.89 -8.43
CA LEU A 218 4.35 -15.02 -9.55
C LEU A 218 5.09 -13.66 -9.46
N LEU A 219 5.09 -13.01 -8.29
CA LEU A 219 5.76 -11.73 -8.07
C LEU A 219 7.27 -11.81 -8.32
N ALA A 220 7.92 -12.89 -7.85
CA ALA A 220 9.33 -13.12 -8.11
C ALA A 220 9.62 -13.27 -9.61
N ARG A 221 8.79 -14.03 -10.35
CA ARG A 221 8.92 -14.19 -11.81
C ARG A 221 8.63 -12.90 -12.58
N LEU A 222 7.73 -12.04 -12.09
CA LEU A 222 7.49 -10.71 -12.65
C LEU A 222 8.69 -9.76 -12.44
N GLY A 223 9.59 -10.07 -11.51
CA GLY A 223 10.78 -9.26 -11.26
C GLY A 223 10.57 -8.13 -10.27
N VAL A 224 9.62 -8.27 -9.36
CA VAL A 224 9.47 -7.34 -8.23
C VAL A 224 10.77 -7.26 -7.44
N GLY A 225 11.25 -6.03 -7.18
CA GLY A 225 12.56 -5.82 -6.57
C GLY A 225 12.65 -6.31 -5.14
N THR A 226 11.68 -5.99 -4.31
CA THR A 226 11.62 -6.42 -2.91
C THR A 226 10.26 -7.01 -2.58
N ILE A 227 10.24 -8.22 -2.04
CA ILE A 227 9.02 -8.90 -1.58
C ILE A 227 9.13 -9.12 -0.06
N VAL A 228 8.24 -8.49 0.71
CA VAL A 228 8.12 -8.64 2.17
C VAL A 228 6.97 -9.60 2.45
N VAL A 229 7.21 -10.69 3.17
CA VAL A 229 6.17 -11.70 3.44
C VAL A 229 6.08 -12.00 4.93
N ALA A 230 4.88 -11.89 5.51
CA ALA A 230 4.62 -12.29 6.89
C ALA A 230 3.63 -13.45 6.95
N ASP A 231 3.97 -14.48 7.73
CA ASP A 231 3.09 -15.60 8.08
C ASP A 231 3.60 -16.24 9.38
N PRO A 232 2.76 -16.47 10.40
CA PRO A 232 3.20 -17.06 11.67
C PRO A 232 3.28 -18.59 11.64
N GLU A 233 2.81 -19.23 10.58
CA GLU A 233 2.61 -20.66 10.57
C GLU A 233 3.78 -21.43 9.96
N ARG A 234 3.80 -22.72 10.34
CA ARG A 234 4.73 -23.71 9.80
C ARG A 234 4.03 -24.61 8.79
N VAL A 235 4.83 -25.27 7.96
CA VAL A 235 4.33 -26.22 6.95
C VAL A 235 3.81 -27.46 7.65
N ALA A 236 2.51 -27.75 7.48
CA ALA A 236 1.86 -28.96 7.95
C ALA A 236 1.66 -29.97 6.80
N LEU A 237 1.44 -31.24 7.12
CA LEU A 237 1.12 -32.27 6.11
C LEU A 237 -0.09 -31.91 5.26
N SER A 238 -1.13 -31.37 5.89
CA SER A 238 -2.36 -30.91 5.22
C SER A 238 -2.13 -29.74 4.25
N ASN A 239 -0.99 -29.06 4.33
CA ASN A 239 -0.64 -27.96 3.44
C ASN A 239 0.02 -28.42 2.13
N LEU A 240 0.58 -29.63 2.07
CA LEU A 240 1.37 -30.11 0.93
C LEU A 240 0.60 -30.11 -0.39
N SER A 241 -0.73 -30.28 -0.35
CA SER A 241 -1.60 -30.28 -1.53
C SER A 241 -1.85 -28.88 -2.12
N ARG A 242 -1.51 -27.80 -1.38
CA ARG A 242 -1.86 -26.41 -1.79
C ARG A 242 -0.73 -25.38 -1.64
N LEU A 243 0.34 -25.69 -0.92
CA LEU A 243 1.53 -24.82 -0.88
C LEU A 243 2.45 -25.14 -2.05
N ILE A 244 2.73 -24.14 -2.88
CA ILE A 244 3.59 -24.34 -4.04
C ILE A 244 5.00 -24.78 -3.62
N ALA A 245 5.54 -25.77 -4.35
CA ALA A 245 6.87 -26.35 -4.15
C ALA A 245 7.17 -26.88 -2.73
N ALA A 246 6.13 -27.09 -1.88
CA ALA A 246 6.27 -27.73 -0.59
C ALA A 246 6.60 -29.22 -0.75
N ARG A 247 7.47 -29.74 0.12
CA ARG A 247 7.91 -31.14 0.12
C ARG A 247 7.58 -31.77 1.47
N ARG A 248 7.47 -33.10 1.49
CA ARG A 248 7.25 -33.88 2.73
C ARG A 248 8.29 -33.58 3.80
N GLY A 249 9.54 -33.28 3.42
CA GLY A 249 10.60 -32.89 4.34
C GLY A 249 10.39 -31.51 4.97
N ASP A 250 9.70 -30.57 4.30
CA ASP A 250 9.39 -29.26 4.87
C ASP A 250 8.38 -29.37 6.02
N ALA A 251 7.48 -30.34 5.98
CA ALA A 251 6.53 -30.66 7.04
C ALA A 251 7.07 -31.65 8.08
N LEU A 252 8.31 -32.09 7.96
CA LEU A 252 8.87 -33.19 8.77
C LEU A 252 7.92 -34.40 8.82
N ALA A 253 7.45 -34.85 7.65
CA ALA A 253 6.38 -35.83 7.51
C ALA A 253 6.58 -37.12 8.32
N PHE A 254 7.82 -37.55 8.55
CA PHE A 254 8.10 -38.72 9.38
C PHE A 254 7.63 -38.52 10.83
N PHE A 255 7.86 -37.32 11.38
CA PHE A 255 7.49 -37.00 12.77
C PHE A 255 6.01 -36.61 12.88
N THR A 256 5.48 -35.84 11.90
CA THR A 256 4.13 -35.27 11.93
C THR A 256 3.03 -36.20 11.39
N ASP A 257 3.38 -37.44 10.98
CA ASP A 257 2.40 -38.47 10.57
C ASP A 257 1.39 -38.72 11.71
N PRO A 258 0.08 -38.67 11.44
CA PRO A 258 -0.96 -38.88 12.45
C PRO A 258 -0.83 -40.21 13.22
N ARG A 259 -0.20 -41.20 12.63
CA ARG A 259 0.03 -42.53 13.26
C ARG A 259 1.16 -42.51 14.31
N ARG A 260 1.93 -41.42 14.37
CA ARG A 260 3.05 -41.30 15.35
C ARG A 260 2.53 -40.85 16.73
N PRO A 261 3.24 -41.19 17.80
CA PRO A 261 2.95 -40.72 19.15
C PRO A 261 2.85 -39.18 19.24
N ALA A 262 1.98 -38.64 20.08
CA ALA A 262 1.73 -37.21 20.19
C ALA A 262 2.99 -36.38 20.48
N TRP A 263 3.93 -36.89 21.30
CA TRP A 263 5.19 -36.21 21.59
C TRP A 263 6.08 -36.05 20.35
N MET A 264 6.14 -37.09 19.48
CA MET A 264 6.87 -36.99 18.20
C MET A 264 6.23 -35.96 17.29
N ARG A 265 4.90 -35.97 17.18
CA ARG A 265 4.15 -35.00 16.35
C ARG A 265 4.42 -33.57 16.81
N ARG A 266 4.38 -33.28 18.12
CA ARG A 266 4.70 -31.96 18.67
C ARG A 266 6.12 -31.51 18.34
N ILE A 267 7.12 -32.42 18.38
CA ILE A 267 8.50 -32.12 17.95
C ILE A 267 8.51 -31.78 16.46
N GLY A 268 7.88 -32.61 15.61
CA GLY A 268 7.80 -32.37 14.17
C GLY A 268 7.15 -31.03 13.84
N GLU A 269 5.99 -30.72 14.43
CA GLU A 269 5.26 -29.46 14.26
C GLU A 269 6.11 -28.25 14.67
N ARG A 270 6.84 -28.34 15.80
CA ARG A 270 7.73 -27.27 16.30
C ARG A 270 8.93 -27.00 15.40
N PHE A 271 9.49 -28.02 14.74
CA PHE A 271 10.70 -27.91 13.93
C PHE A 271 10.43 -27.95 12.42
N ALA A 272 9.18 -28.11 11.97
CA ALA A 272 8.79 -27.99 10.57
C ALA A 272 9.21 -26.60 10.03
N ARG A 273 9.46 -26.53 8.74
CA ARG A 273 9.84 -25.27 8.07
C ARG A 273 8.75 -24.23 8.24
N THR A 274 9.10 -22.97 8.50
CA THR A 274 8.10 -21.88 8.46
C THR A 274 7.63 -21.64 7.02
N LYS A 275 6.37 -21.22 6.84
CA LYS A 275 5.82 -20.92 5.51
C LYS A 275 6.62 -19.81 4.82
N VAL A 276 7.08 -18.79 5.57
CA VAL A 276 7.90 -17.70 5.02
C VAL A 276 9.28 -18.18 4.57
N ALA A 277 9.89 -19.16 5.26
CA ALA A 277 11.17 -19.76 4.82
C ALA A 277 11.00 -20.61 3.55
N LEU A 278 9.85 -21.29 3.39
CA LEU A 278 9.48 -21.98 2.16
C LEU A 278 9.30 -20.98 1.01
N ALA A 279 8.54 -19.90 1.23
CA ALA A 279 8.31 -18.83 0.25
C ALA A 279 9.63 -18.18 -0.19
N LYS A 280 10.54 -17.87 0.76
CA LYS A 280 11.90 -17.37 0.45
C LYS A 280 12.69 -18.29 -0.46
N ARG A 281 12.68 -19.61 -0.17
CA ARG A 281 13.35 -20.60 -1.01
C ARG A 281 12.83 -20.59 -2.44
N ASN A 282 11.52 -20.48 -2.60
CA ASN A 282 10.87 -20.49 -3.92
C ASN A 282 11.13 -19.20 -4.68
N ALA A 283 10.95 -18.05 -4.05
CA ALA A 283 11.22 -16.74 -4.65
C ALA A 283 12.66 -16.61 -5.15
N ARG A 284 13.64 -17.02 -4.34
CA ARG A 284 15.06 -17.00 -4.74
C ARG A 284 15.42 -17.95 -5.89
N ARG A 285 14.63 -19.01 -6.09
CA ARG A 285 14.80 -19.88 -7.26
C ARG A 285 14.20 -19.26 -8.51
N ALA A 286 13.09 -18.52 -8.37
CA ALA A 286 12.44 -17.84 -9.48
C ALA A 286 13.20 -16.59 -9.90
N ASP A 287 13.70 -15.79 -8.95
CA ASP A 287 14.52 -14.60 -9.16
C ASP A 287 15.65 -14.52 -8.10
N PRO A 288 16.85 -14.96 -8.44
CA PRO A 288 18.01 -14.88 -7.53
C PRO A 288 18.43 -13.44 -7.21
N SER A 289 18.13 -12.49 -8.09
CA SER A 289 18.51 -11.08 -7.98
C SER A 289 17.53 -10.24 -7.15
N GLY A 290 16.31 -10.77 -6.87
CA GLY A 290 15.30 -10.12 -6.03
C GLY A 290 15.63 -10.18 -4.54
N THR A 291 15.19 -9.17 -3.80
CA THR A 291 15.27 -9.15 -2.34
C THR A 291 14.01 -9.77 -1.74
N PHE A 292 14.19 -10.75 -0.87
CA PHE A 292 13.08 -11.37 -0.16
C PHE A 292 13.26 -11.23 1.36
N VAL A 293 12.29 -10.59 2.01
CA VAL A 293 12.26 -10.31 3.46
C VAL A 293 11.20 -11.22 4.13
N PRO A 294 11.61 -12.39 4.69
CA PRO A 294 10.69 -13.25 5.43
C PRO A 294 10.49 -12.75 6.84
N ILE A 295 9.26 -12.70 7.31
CA ILE A 295 8.89 -12.30 8.66
C ILE A 295 8.08 -13.43 9.29
N ASP A 296 8.65 -14.12 10.26
CA ASP A 296 7.99 -15.18 11.03
C ASP A 296 7.13 -14.53 12.11
N GLY A 297 5.88 -14.21 11.77
CA GLY A 297 4.96 -13.55 12.69
C GLY A 297 3.64 -13.15 12.02
N GLY A 298 2.62 -13.01 12.85
CA GLY A 298 1.32 -12.47 12.42
C GLY A 298 1.41 -10.96 12.22
N VAL A 299 0.74 -10.43 11.17
CA VAL A 299 0.81 -9.00 10.81
C VAL A 299 0.40 -8.06 11.95
N GLY A 300 -0.47 -8.49 12.87
CA GLY A 300 -0.80 -7.73 14.08
C GLY A 300 0.38 -7.43 15.02
N HIS A 301 1.55 -8.05 14.82
CA HIS A 301 2.77 -7.80 15.58
C HIS A 301 3.93 -7.25 14.75
N VAL A 302 3.80 -7.29 13.42
CA VAL A 302 4.89 -6.94 12.50
C VAL A 302 4.46 -5.93 11.44
N ALA A 303 3.36 -5.22 11.68
CA ALA A 303 2.75 -4.27 10.75
C ALA A 303 3.72 -3.18 10.25
N ALA A 304 4.63 -2.71 11.10
CA ALA A 304 5.63 -1.70 10.76
C ALA A 304 6.52 -2.10 9.56
N ALA A 305 6.73 -3.40 9.33
CA ALA A 305 7.53 -3.86 8.19
C ALA A 305 6.85 -3.60 6.82
N PHE A 306 5.55 -3.31 6.81
CA PHE A 306 4.75 -3.07 5.62
C PHE A 306 4.50 -1.60 5.32
N THR A 307 4.80 -0.69 6.24
CA THR A 307 4.54 0.76 6.06
C THR A 307 5.33 1.38 4.92
N GLU A 308 6.46 0.79 4.54
CA GLU A 308 7.31 1.23 3.43
C GLU A 308 7.02 0.51 2.11
N CYS A 309 5.99 -0.34 2.05
CA CYS A 309 5.63 -1.00 0.80
C CYS A 309 4.94 -0.04 -0.16
N ASP A 310 5.07 -0.33 -1.46
CA ASP A 310 4.39 0.38 -2.54
C ASP A 310 3.05 -0.25 -2.90
N TYR A 311 2.86 -1.53 -2.56
CA TYR A 311 1.64 -2.28 -2.79
C TYR A 311 1.49 -3.42 -1.78
N LEU A 312 0.25 -3.75 -1.40
CA LEU A 312 -0.04 -4.78 -0.40
C LEU A 312 -0.96 -5.86 -0.95
N PHE A 313 -0.65 -7.10 -0.61
CA PHE A 313 -1.52 -8.25 -0.84
C PHE A 313 -1.94 -8.87 0.49
N LEU A 314 -3.25 -8.99 0.69
CA LEU A 314 -3.81 -9.70 1.84
C LEU A 314 -4.31 -11.08 1.41
N ALA A 315 -3.53 -12.12 1.71
CA ALA A 315 -3.84 -13.53 1.47
C ALA A 315 -4.15 -14.31 2.76
N ALA A 316 -4.22 -13.62 3.90
CA ALA A 316 -4.66 -14.16 5.18
C ALA A 316 -6.16 -13.98 5.37
N ASP A 317 -6.79 -14.87 6.13
CA ASP A 317 -8.23 -14.93 6.36
C ASP A 317 -8.68 -14.33 7.70
N SER A 318 -7.75 -14.08 8.66
CA SER A 318 -8.07 -13.53 9.97
C SER A 318 -8.60 -12.09 9.90
N MET A 319 -9.52 -11.75 10.80
CA MET A 319 -10.08 -10.40 10.91
C MET A 319 -9.02 -9.40 11.35
N GLN A 320 -8.09 -9.80 12.22
CA GLN A 320 -6.95 -8.99 12.62
C GLN A 320 -6.07 -8.61 11.41
N ALA A 321 -5.80 -9.55 10.50
CA ALA A 321 -5.01 -9.27 9.30
C ALA A 321 -5.74 -8.30 8.36
N ARG A 322 -7.06 -8.43 8.22
CA ARG A 322 -7.89 -7.51 7.44
C ARG A 322 -7.88 -6.10 8.03
N LEU A 323 -7.99 -5.99 9.36
CA LEU A 323 -7.98 -4.71 10.06
C LEU A 323 -6.65 -3.97 9.87
N VAL A 324 -5.51 -4.67 10.06
CA VAL A 324 -4.18 -4.08 9.87
C VAL A 324 -3.92 -3.73 8.41
N PHE A 325 -4.29 -4.59 7.46
CA PHE A 325 -4.19 -4.31 6.04
C PHE A 325 -4.98 -3.05 5.66
N ASN A 326 -6.24 -2.95 6.11
CA ASN A 326 -7.11 -1.80 5.85
C ASN A 326 -6.50 -0.51 6.40
N ALA A 327 -5.96 -0.55 7.62
CA ALA A 327 -5.28 0.57 8.23
C ALA A 327 -4.01 0.98 7.44
N LEU A 328 -3.18 0.03 7.01
CA LEU A 328 -1.97 0.30 6.21
C LEU A 328 -2.31 0.98 4.89
N VAL A 329 -3.36 0.52 4.18
CA VAL A 329 -3.79 1.12 2.91
C VAL A 329 -4.13 2.59 3.09
N HIS A 330 -4.95 2.92 4.07
CA HIS A 330 -5.46 4.29 4.20
C HIS A 330 -4.49 5.20 4.97
N GLN A 331 -3.84 4.71 6.03
CA GLN A 331 -2.94 5.51 6.85
C GLN A 331 -1.65 5.88 6.11
N TYR A 332 -1.11 4.97 5.30
CA TYR A 332 0.14 5.18 4.56
C TYR A 332 -0.08 5.36 3.05
N LEU A 333 -1.32 5.46 2.60
CA LEU A 333 -1.71 5.62 1.19
C LEU A 333 -1.09 4.53 0.29
N ILE A 334 -1.07 3.28 0.76
CA ILE A 334 -0.51 2.14 0.06
C ILE A 334 -1.66 1.33 -0.58
N PRO A 335 -1.82 1.33 -1.91
CA PRO A 335 -2.87 0.51 -2.54
C PRO A 335 -2.61 -0.98 -2.32
N GLY A 336 -3.68 -1.76 -2.34
CA GLY A 336 -3.54 -3.20 -2.18
C GLY A 336 -4.76 -3.98 -2.66
N VAL A 337 -4.69 -5.30 -2.51
CA VAL A 337 -5.80 -6.21 -2.84
C VAL A 337 -5.98 -7.25 -1.75
N GLN A 338 -7.21 -7.36 -1.25
CA GLN A 338 -7.63 -8.50 -0.44
C GLN A 338 -8.07 -9.62 -1.38
N MET A 339 -7.54 -10.81 -1.17
CA MET A 339 -7.81 -11.96 -2.02
C MET A 339 -8.07 -13.22 -1.23
N GLY A 340 -8.85 -14.13 -1.82
CA GLY A 340 -9.17 -15.40 -1.21
C GLY A 340 -9.97 -16.32 -2.12
N SER A 341 -10.02 -17.59 -1.73
CA SER A 341 -10.86 -18.58 -2.37
C SER A 341 -11.76 -19.25 -1.34
N LYS A 342 -12.97 -19.62 -1.74
CA LYS A 342 -13.92 -20.28 -0.86
C LYS A 342 -14.62 -21.42 -1.61
N ALA A 343 -14.74 -22.56 -0.95
CA ALA A 343 -15.50 -23.72 -1.40
C ALA A 343 -16.39 -24.18 -0.24
N PRO A 344 -17.58 -23.57 -0.04
CA PRO A 344 -18.46 -23.93 1.05
C PRO A 344 -19.06 -25.34 0.81
N VAL A 345 -18.99 -26.18 1.82
CA VAL A 345 -19.63 -27.50 1.83
C VAL A 345 -20.63 -27.51 2.97
N ASP A 346 -21.88 -27.84 2.67
CA ASP A 346 -22.88 -28.06 3.69
C ASP A 346 -22.54 -29.33 4.49
N ARG A 347 -22.31 -29.20 5.77
CA ARG A 347 -21.84 -30.30 6.62
C ARG A 347 -22.86 -31.40 6.84
N LYS A 348 -24.17 -31.11 6.75
CA LYS A 348 -25.24 -32.06 6.97
C LYS A 348 -25.52 -32.85 5.71
N THR A 349 -25.51 -32.22 4.56
CA THR A 349 -25.88 -32.82 3.27
C THR A 349 -24.67 -33.20 2.41
N GLY A 350 -23.48 -32.71 2.71
CA GLY A 350 -22.29 -32.86 1.86
C GLY A 350 -22.36 -32.07 0.56
N VAL A 351 -23.39 -31.24 0.37
CA VAL A 351 -23.61 -30.50 -0.87
C VAL A 351 -22.59 -29.37 -0.98
N LEU A 352 -21.91 -29.31 -2.13
CA LEU A 352 -20.98 -28.25 -2.47
C LEU A 352 -21.77 -27.02 -2.97
N GLY A 353 -21.62 -25.90 -2.26
CA GLY A 353 -22.16 -24.60 -2.65
C GLY A 353 -21.36 -23.92 -3.77
N ASP A 354 -21.50 -22.62 -3.90
CA ASP A 354 -20.74 -21.85 -4.89
C ASP A 354 -19.25 -21.83 -4.55
N VAL A 355 -18.44 -22.36 -5.46
CA VAL A 355 -16.98 -22.33 -5.38
C VAL A 355 -16.50 -21.09 -6.10
N PHE A 356 -15.82 -20.20 -5.38
CA PHE A 356 -15.42 -18.93 -5.96
C PHE A 356 -14.05 -18.44 -5.48
N SER A 357 -13.42 -17.61 -6.29
CA SER A 357 -12.30 -16.76 -5.92
C SER A 357 -12.71 -15.30 -5.89
N VAL A 358 -12.07 -14.51 -5.03
CA VAL A 358 -12.29 -13.07 -4.92
C VAL A 358 -10.98 -12.31 -4.97
N CYS A 359 -11.00 -11.18 -5.68
CA CYS A 359 -10.00 -10.13 -5.62
C CYS A 359 -10.72 -8.81 -5.33
N ARG A 360 -10.38 -8.16 -4.23
CA ARG A 360 -10.98 -6.90 -3.77
C ARG A 360 -9.89 -5.84 -3.69
N PRO A 361 -9.74 -5.03 -4.74
CA PRO A 361 -8.86 -3.87 -4.68
C PRO A 361 -9.29 -2.94 -3.54
N VAL A 362 -8.33 -2.41 -2.81
CA VAL A 362 -8.52 -1.38 -1.77
C VAL A 362 -7.51 -0.29 -2.05
N THR A 363 -8.00 0.88 -2.42
CA THR A 363 -7.17 2.04 -2.77
C THR A 363 -7.39 3.17 -1.77
N PRO A 364 -6.45 4.12 -1.64
CA PRO A 364 -6.61 5.27 -0.75
C PRO A 364 -7.88 6.11 -1.00
N ASP A 365 -8.37 6.15 -2.25
CA ASP A 365 -9.60 6.87 -2.64
C ASP A 365 -10.85 5.99 -2.66
N GLY A 366 -10.68 4.67 -2.52
CA GLY A 366 -11.78 3.70 -2.65
C GLY A 366 -12.43 3.32 -1.33
N GLY A 367 -13.48 2.52 -1.44
CA GLY A 367 -14.14 1.92 -0.29
C GLY A 367 -13.22 0.93 0.44
N CYS A 368 -13.34 0.86 1.76
CA CYS A 368 -12.51 0.05 2.61
C CYS A 368 -13.20 -1.24 3.08
N LEU A 369 -12.44 -2.18 3.64
CA LEU A 369 -12.98 -3.45 4.12
C LEU A 369 -13.98 -3.28 5.28
N LEU A 370 -13.87 -2.21 6.09
CA LEU A 370 -14.83 -1.89 7.16
C LEU A 370 -16.16 -1.43 6.59
N CYS A 371 -16.16 -0.48 5.64
CA CYS A 371 -17.37 0.02 4.98
C CYS A 371 -18.15 -1.08 4.25
N ASN A 372 -17.44 -2.13 3.81
CA ASN A 372 -18.04 -3.27 3.10
C ASN A 372 -18.31 -4.49 4.00
N GLU A 373 -18.37 -4.30 5.32
CA GLU A 373 -18.71 -5.33 6.32
C GLU A 373 -17.81 -6.59 6.26
N LEU A 374 -16.60 -6.46 5.71
CA LEU A 374 -15.66 -7.57 5.57
C LEU A 374 -14.82 -7.81 6.83
N ILE A 375 -15.00 -6.95 7.87
CA ILE A 375 -14.39 -7.06 9.20
C ILE A 375 -15.52 -6.97 10.27
N PRO A 376 -16.37 -8.00 10.40
CA PRO A 376 -17.43 -7.98 11.40
C PRO A 376 -16.84 -7.93 12.82
N ALA A 377 -17.33 -6.99 13.64
CA ALA A 377 -16.81 -6.74 15.00
C ALA A 377 -16.86 -8.00 15.88
N TRP A 378 -17.92 -8.82 15.77
CA TRP A 378 -18.06 -10.04 16.56
C TRP A 378 -16.99 -11.10 16.21
N LYS A 379 -16.59 -11.22 14.92
CA LYS A 379 -15.50 -12.13 14.52
C LYS A 379 -14.15 -11.62 15.01
N LEU A 380 -13.92 -10.31 14.92
CA LEU A 380 -12.69 -9.70 15.44
C LEU A 380 -12.58 -9.92 16.95
N GLN A 381 -13.68 -9.74 17.70
CA GLN A 381 -13.73 -9.99 19.11
C GLN A 381 -13.46 -11.47 19.45
N ASP A 382 -14.04 -12.40 18.68
CA ASP A 382 -13.81 -13.85 18.86
C ASP A 382 -12.33 -14.25 18.63
N GLU A 383 -11.63 -13.58 17.69
CA GLU A 383 -10.19 -13.80 17.47
C GLU A 383 -9.29 -13.29 18.62
N ILE A 384 -9.75 -12.30 19.39
CA ILE A 384 -9.02 -11.76 20.54
C ILE A 384 -9.07 -12.71 21.74
N HIS A 385 -10.15 -13.47 21.88
CA HIS A 385 -10.32 -14.41 22.99
C HIS A 385 -9.31 -15.56 22.93
N THR A 386 -8.82 -15.95 24.10
CA THR A 386 -7.98 -17.14 24.25
C THR A 386 -8.76 -18.41 23.89
N PRO A 387 -8.09 -19.52 23.54
CA PRO A 387 -8.78 -20.79 23.31
C PRO A 387 -9.61 -21.29 24.49
N ALA A 388 -9.25 -20.90 25.72
CA ALA A 388 -10.01 -21.24 26.93
C ALA A 388 -11.30 -20.40 27.02
N GLU A 389 -11.21 -19.09 26.79
CA GLU A 389 -12.37 -18.18 26.76
C GLU A 389 -13.34 -18.53 25.64
N ARG A 390 -12.83 -18.85 24.43
CA ARG A 390 -13.66 -19.32 23.32
C ARG A 390 -14.43 -20.60 23.67
N ARG A 391 -13.79 -21.57 24.33
CA ARG A 391 -14.46 -22.79 24.80
C ARG A 391 -15.52 -22.51 25.85
N ALA A 392 -15.31 -21.56 26.77
CA ALA A 392 -16.26 -21.18 27.79
C ALA A 392 -17.53 -20.46 27.25
N GLN A 393 -17.41 -19.75 26.12
CA GLN A 393 -18.50 -19.02 25.46
C GLN A 393 -19.27 -19.85 24.41
N ARG A 394 -18.76 -21.02 23.98
CA ARG A 394 -19.42 -21.88 22.99
C ARG A 394 -20.52 -22.70 23.65
N TYR A 395 -21.75 -22.36 23.29
CA TYR A 395 -22.97 -23.15 23.65
C TYR A 395 -23.16 -24.40 22.76
N VAL A 396 -22.31 -24.63 21.75
CA VAL A 396 -22.40 -25.74 20.78
C VAL A 396 -20.98 -26.19 20.39
N ASP A 397 -20.76 -27.50 20.37
CA ASP A 397 -19.57 -28.19 19.89
C ASP A 397 -19.36 -27.95 18.37
N ASP A 398 -18.83 -26.81 17.97
CA ASP A 398 -18.35 -26.58 16.61
C ASP A 398 -16.88 -27.04 16.54
N GLU A 399 -16.67 -28.26 16.05
CA GLU A 399 -15.37 -28.73 15.64
C GLU A 399 -14.81 -27.77 14.57
N GLU A 400 -13.57 -27.29 14.78
CA GLU A 400 -12.83 -26.52 13.76
C GLU A 400 -12.60 -27.36 12.52
N VAL A 401 -13.57 -27.41 11.61
CA VAL A 401 -13.36 -28.02 10.30
C VAL A 401 -12.60 -27.04 9.42
N SER A 402 -11.38 -27.41 9.06
CA SER A 402 -10.56 -26.69 8.08
C SER A 402 -11.33 -26.47 6.79
N ALA A 403 -11.46 -25.21 6.35
CA ALA A 403 -12.15 -24.87 5.11
C ALA A 403 -11.50 -25.58 3.90
N PRO A 404 -12.30 -26.17 2.98
CA PRO A 404 -11.75 -26.79 1.78
C PRO A 404 -10.92 -25.80 0.96
N SER A 405 -9.76 -26.25 0.47
CA SER A 405 -8.85 -25.43 -0.34
C SER A 405 -8.14 -26.30 -1.37
N VAL A 406 -8.16 -25.87 -2.62
CA VAL A 406 -7.50 -26.55 -3.74
C VAL A 406 -6.55 -25.61 -4.47
N ILE A 407 -5.39 -26.13 -4.89
CA ILE A 407 -4.32 -25.33 -5.47
C ILE A 407 -4.74 -24.61 -6.75
N THR A 408 -5.58 -25.20 -7.58
CA THR A 408 -6.05 -24.61 -8.84
C THR A 408 -6.89 -23.35 -8.61
N LEU A 409 -7.80 -23.38 -7.63
CA LEU A 409 -8.58 -22.19 -7.27
C LEU A 409 -7.72 -21.11 -6.63
N ASN A 410 -6.76 -21.51 -5.81
CA ASN A 410 -5.76 -20.59 -5.23
C ASN A 410 -4.90 -19.92 -6.31
N ALA A 411 -4.51 -20.67 -7.35
CA ALA A 411 -3.73 -20.17 -8.47
C ALA A 411 -4.52 -19.15 -9.31
N ILE A 412 -5.82 -19.42 -9.59
CA ILE A 412 -6.69 -18.43 -10.26
C ILE A 412 -6.75 -17.13 -9.47
N THR A 413 -6.97 -17.23 -8.16
CA THR A 413 -7.02 -16.06 -7.27
C THR A 413 -5.70 -15.27 -7.30
N ALA A 414 -4.57 -15.96 -7.15
CA ALA A 414 -3.25 -15.34 -7.15
C ALA A 414 -2.91 -14.71 -8.52
N ALA A 415 -3.27 -15.36 -9.62
CA ALA A 415 -3.03 -14.85 -10.97
C ALA A 415 -3.86 -13.60 -11.27
N HIS A 416 -5.14 -13.57 -10.89
CA HIS A 416 -5.96 -12.36 -11.01
C HIS A 416 -5.37 -11.19 -10.24
N ALA A 417 -5.00 -11.38 -8.97
CA ALA A 417 -4.42 -10.33 -8.14
C ALA A 417 -3.04 -9.86 -8.66
N ALA A 418 -2.22 -10.80 -9.17
CA ALA A 418 -0.93 -10.46 -9.75
C ALA A 418 -1.06 -9.64 -11.05
N ASN A 419 -2.07 -9.92 -11.88
CA ASN A 419 -2.35 -9.14 -13.08
C ASN A 419 -2.87 -7.73 -12.74
N ASP A 420 -3.77 -7.61 -11.76
CA ASP A 420 -4.26 -6.30 -11.31
C ASP A 420 -3.09 -5.43 -10.82
N PHE A 421 -2.20 -6.01 -10.01
CA PHE A 421 -0.97 -5.35 -9.57
C PHE A 421 -0.05 -4.98 -10.74
N LEU A 422 0.17 -5.90 -11.68
CA LEU A 422 1.06 -5.69 -12.82
C LEU A 422 0.62 -4.47 -13.64
N PHE A 423 -0.66 -4.41 -13.99
CA PHE A 423 -1.20 -3.32 -14.80
C PHE A 423 -1.26 -2.00 -14.02
N HIS A 424 -1.62 -2.02 -12.74
CA HIS A 424 -1.52 -0.86 -11.85
C HIS A 424 -0.07 -0.32 -11.81
N ALA A 425 0.91 -1.18 -11.55
CA ALA A 425 2.31 -0.79 -11.37
C ALA A 425 2.96 -0.25 -12.65
N THR A 426 2.52 -0.75 -13.81
CA THR A 426 3.08 -0.37 -15.12
C THR A 426 2.26 0.69 -15.85
N GLY A 427 1.11 1.12 -15.30
CA GLY A 427 0.25 2.13 -15.90
C GLY A 427 -0.55 1.61 -17.11
N LEU A 428 -0.81 0.30 -17.18
CA LEU A 428 -1.50 -0.35 -18.30
C LEU A 428 -2.99 -0.58 -18.04
N THR A 429 -3.52 -0.20 -16.87
CA THR A 429 -4.96 -0.25 -16.62
C THR A 429 -5.66 0.81 -17.44
N TYR A 430 -6.72 0.45 -18.15
CA TYR A 430 -7.53 1.40 -18.92
C TYR A 430 -8.16 2.47 -18.03
N SER A 431 -8.34 3.67 -18.58
CA SER A 431 -8.89 4.83 -17.86
C SER A 431 -10.32 4.65 -17.40
N ASP A 432 -11.10 3.80 -18.06
CA ASP A 432 -12.49 3.45 -17.76
C ASP A 432 -12.64 2.16 -16.94
N ALA A 433 -11.53 1.48 -16.60
CA ALA A 433 -11.57 0.29 -15.77
C ALA A 433 -12.02 0.63 -14.35
N THR A 434 -12.93 -0.16 -13.79
CA THR A 434 -13.39 0.02 -12.42
C THR A 434 -12.45 -0.64 -11.41
N THR A 435 -12.51 -0.20 -10.15
CA THR A 435 -11.82 -0.85 -9.02
C THR A 435 -12.76 -1.75 -8.23
N ASP A 436 -13.78 -2.28 -8.89
CA ASP A 436 -14.80 -3.13 -8.29
C ASP A 436 -14.23 -4.45 -7.77
N TYR A 437 -14.90 -4.99 -6.77
CA TYR A 437 -14.57 -6.29 -6.21
C TYR A 437 -14.93 -7.39 -7.21
N ARG A 438 -13.93 -8.10 -7.71
CA ARG A 438 -14.14 -9.20 -8.66
C ARG A 438 -14.35 -10.53 -7.95
N ARG A 439 -15.45 -11.21 -8.29
CA ARG A 439 -15.76 -12.57 -7.84
C ARG A 439 -15.88 -13.50 -9.05
N PHE A 440 -14.98 -14.45 -9.16
CA PHE A 440 -15.05 -15.51 -10.16
C PHE A 440 -15.73 -16.74 -9.57
N ILE A 441 -16.91 -17.13 -10.11
CA ILE A 441 -17.69 -18.30 -9.70
C ILE A 441 -17.28 -19.48 -10.58
N ALA A 442 -16.40 -20.33 -10.06
CA ALA A 442 -15.70 -21.34 -10.84
C ALA A 442 -16.64 -22.36 -11.49
N ARG A 443 -17.71 -22.82 -10.79
CA ARG A 443 -18.67 -23.79 -11.31
C ARG A 443 -19.57 -23.22 -12.42
N ALA A 444 -19.91 -21.95 -12.34
CA ALA A 444 -20.71 -21.27 -13.35
C ALA A 444 -19.87 -20.69 -14.50
N ARG A 445 -18.54 -20.63 -14.35
CA ARG A 445 -17.63 -19.91 -15.27
C ARG A 445 -18.02 -18.45 -15.45
N ASP A 446 -18.54 -17.83 -14.39
CA ASP A 446 -19.09 -16.49 -14.37
C ASP A 446 -18.19 -15.55 -13.57
N VAL A 447 -18.13 -14.26 -13.96
CA VAL A 447 -17.41 -13.21 -13.25
C VAL A 447 -18.39 -12.13 -12.85
N ARG A 448 -18.45 -11.82 -11.56
CA ARG A 448 -19.29 -10.77 -11.00
C ARG A 448 -18.43 -9.67 -10.42
N PHE A 449 -18.91 -8.45 -10.54
CA PHE A 449 -18.30 -7.27 -9.97
C PHE A 449 -19.27 -6.66 -8.95
N ASP A 450 -18.73 -6.35 -7.77
CA ASP A 450 -19.47 -5.70 -6.68
C ASP A 450 -18.79 -4.34 -6.43
N GLU A 451 -19.51 -3.24 -6.56
CA GLU A 451 -18.99 -1.88 -6.30
C GLU A 451 -18.70 -1.70 -4.80
N PRO A 452 -17.47 -1.26 -4.43
CA PRO A 452 -17.12 -1.07 -3.03
C PRO A 452 -17.78 0.18 -2.45
N GLN A 453 -18.33 0.05 -1.24
CA GLN A 453 -18.91 1.15 -0.48
C GLN A 453 -17.82 1.97 0.22
N ALA A 454 -17.96 3.31 0.20
CA ALA A 454 -17.14 4.24 0.96
C ALA A 454 -18.04 5.16 1.80
N LEU A 455 -17.81 5.21 3.11
CA LEU A 455 -18.54 6.07 4.03
C LEU A 455 -17.70 7.28 4.42
N GLU A 456 -18.21 8.48 4.26
CA GLU A 456 -17.50 9.72 4.65
C GLU A 456 -17.12 9.75 6.12
N SER A 457 -17.97 9.15 7.00
CA SER A 457 -17.72 9.06 8.45
C SER A 457 -16.77 7.92 8.85
N CYS A 458 -16.21 7.16 7.91
CA CYS A 458 -15.34 6.05 8.23
C CYS A 458 -14.02 6.51 8.85
N LEU A 459 -13.64 5.90 9.98
CA LEU A 459 -12.38 6.23 10.67
C LEU A 459 -11.12 5.77 9.91
N ASP A 460 -11.24 4.87 8.94
CA ASP A 460 -10.10 4.43 8.11
C ASP A 460 -10.03 5.20 6.78
N CYS A 461 -11.05 5.13 5.95
CA CYS A 461 -11.04 5.68 4.59
C CYS A 461 -11.72 7.05 4.44
N GLY A 462 -12.44 7.54 5.46
CA GLY A 462 -13.15 8.82 5.42
C GLY A 462 -12.21 10.02 5.33
N GLN A 463 -12.81 11.19 5.08
CA GLN A 463 -12.07 12.46 4.95
C GLN A 463 -12.14 13.34 6.21
N GLN A 464 -12.84 12.87 7.24
CA GLN A 464 -12.98 13.63 8.48
C GLN A 464 -11.65 13.71 9.26
N GLU A 465 -11.53 14.75 10.10
CA GLU A 465 -10.36 15.00 10.93
C GLU A 465 -9.86 13.76 11.69
N LEU A 466 -10.76 12.98 12.26
CA LEU A 466 -10.42 11.77 13.04
C LEU A 466 -10.07 10.56 12.17
N SER A 467 -10.20 10.62 10.85
CA SER A 467 -9.84 9.50 9.99
C SER A 467 -8.33 9.29 9.97
N ARG A 468 -7.92 8.01 9.82
CA ARG A 468 -6.47 7.70 9.72
C ARG A 468 -5.88 7.96 8.33
N ARG A 469 -6.70 8.26 7.32
CA ARG A 469 -6.27 8.43 5.93
C ARG A 469 -5.14 9.47 5.83
N GLY A 470 -3.99 9.06 5.30
CA GLY A 470 -2.83 9.93 5.08
C GLY A 470 -2.14 10.45 6.34
N ARG A 471 -2.38 9.90 7.53
CA ARG A 471 -1.72 10.38 8.76
C ARG A 471 -0.29 9.88 8.94
N GLY A 472 0.12 8.84 8.22
CA GLY A 472 1.45 8.27 8.39
C GLY A 472 1.72 7.86 9.85
N ASP A 473 2.85 8.31 10.40
CA ASP A 473 3.24 8.00 11.78
C ASP A 473 2.47 8.81 12.84
N GLY A 474 1.63 9.77 12.42
CA GLY A 474 0.74 10.54 13.29
C GLY A 474 -0.48 9.77 13.81
N ALA A 475 -0.67 8.51 13.44
CA ALA A 475 -1.70 7.64 13.98
C ALA A 475 -1.14 6.26 14.32
N GLU A 476 -1.71 5.61 15.35
CA GLU A 476 -1.31 4.25 15.72
C GLU A 476 -1.98 3.21 14.82
N LEU A 477 -1.21 2.19 14.40
CA LEU A 477 -1.76 1.03 13.72
C LEU A 477 -2.53 0.14 14.70
N PRO A 478 -3.63 -0.52 14.28
CA PRO A 478 -4.42 -1.40 15.12
C PRO A 478 -3.71 -2.75 15.36
N THR A 479 -2.55 -2.69 15.98
CA THR A 479 -1.68 -3.83 16.29
C THR A 479 -1.95 -4.36 17.70
N LYS A 480 -1.59 -5.63 17.93
CA LYS A 480 -1.60 -6.19 19.29
C LYS A 480 -0.30 -5.77 19.98
N GLU A 481 -0.39 -5.04 21.09
CA GLU A 481 0.77 -4.87 21.96
C GLU A 481 1.30 -6.25 22.37
N ARG A 482 2.60 -6.47 22.23
CA ARG A 482 3.25 -7.58 22.94
C ARG A 482 3.09 -7.29 24.43
N ARG A 483 2.16 -7.97 25.12
CA ARG A 483 2.27 -8.06 26.58
C ARG A 483 3.66 -8.64 26.87
N ARG A 484 4.53 -7.77 27.37
CA ARG A 484 5.88 -8.11 27.84
C ARG A 484 5.81 -9.06 29.03
#